data_a02fd8dab5639875b386fb9dd1efec42
#
_entry.id   a02fd8dab5639875b386fb9dd1efec42
#
_cell.length_a   1.000
_cell.length_b   1.000
_cell.length_c   1.000
_cell.angle_alpha   90.00
_cell.angle_beta   90.00
_cell.angle_gamma   90.00
#
_symmetry.space_group_name_H-M   'P 1'
#
loop_
_entity.id
_entity.type
_entity.pdbx_description
1 polymer ?
#
loop_
_entity_poly.entity_id
_entity_poly.type
_entity_poly.pdbx_seq_one_letter_code
_entity_poly.pdbx_strand_id
1 'polypeptide(L)'
;MQPSPKVYVEVNVYFTKEGQMRPRSLIWEDGITYGIDRVKAIRPAHAERAGGLGDRYTIIVNGRERYLFFEHNTDFGNQTVGRWFLERREQ
;
A
#
# COMPACT_ATOMS: atom_id res chain seq x y z
N MET A 1 1.99 -23.77 -9.28
CA MET A 1 2.04 -22.31 -9.51
C MET A 1 1.65 -21.59 -8.23
N GLN A 2 2.48 -20.68 -7.82
CA GLN A 2 2.23 -19.93 -6.59
C GLN A 2 1.29 -18.76 -6.88
N PRO A 3 0.33 -18.48 -5.99
CA PRO A 3 -0.47 -17.29 -6.16
C PRO A 3 0.40 -16.04 -6.01
N SER A 4 -0.02 -14.95 -6.64
CA SER A 4 0.68 -13.69 -6.50
C SER A 4 0.72 -13.28 -5.02
N PRO A 5 1.85 -12.83 -4.50
CA PRO A 5 1.89 -12.32 -3.14
C PRO A 5 1.16 -10.99 -2.97
N LYS A 6 0.94 -10.27 -4.07
CA LYS A 6 0.27 -8.97 -4.00
C LYS A 6 -1.23 -9.13 -3.79
N VAL A 7 -1.76 -8.39 -2.84
CA VAL A 7 -3.21 -8.24 -2.67
C VAL A 7 -3.50 -6.75 -2.79
N TYR A 8 -4.12 -6.36 -3.90
CA TYR A 8 -4.49 -4.96 -4.11
C TYR A 8 -5.67 -4.60 -3.22
N VAL A 9 -5.59 -3.44 -2.59
CA VAL A 9 -6.59 -3.00 -1.62
C VAL A 9 -7.01 -1.56 -1.92
N GLU A 10 -8.24 -1.24 -1.52
CA GLU A 10 -8.69 0.15 -1.51
C GLU A 10 -8.15 0.81 -0.25
N VAL A 11 -7.69 2.03 -0.40
CA VAL A 11 -7.08 2.78 0.71
C VAL A 11 -7.65 4.19 0.71
N ASN A 12 -8.09 4.63 1.87
CA ASN A 12 -8.45 6.02 2.09
C ASN A 12 -7.17 6.78 2.42
N VAL A 13 -6.89 7.80 1.63
CA VAL A 13 -5.69 8.60 1.81
C VAL A 13 -6.07 10.07 1.93
N TYR A 14 -5.19 10.84 2.55
CA TYR A 14 -5.28 12.28 2.46
C TYR A 14 -3.93 12.85 2.08
N PHE A 15 -3.97 13.99 1.43
CA PHE A 15 -2.77 14.73 1.09
C PHE A 15 -2.58 15.86 2.10
N THR A 16 -1.37 15.95 2.62
CA THR A 16 -1.01 17.10 3.44
C THR A 16 -0.82 18.32 2.54
N LYS A 17 -0.83 19.49 3.13
CA LYS A 17 -0.55 20.71 2.36
C LYS A 17 0.86 20.74 1.79
N GLU A 18 1.77 19.92 2.34
CA GLU A 18 3.12 19.76 1.81
C GLU A 18 3.20 18.76 0.66
N GLY A 19 2.07 18.15 0.30
CA GLY A 19 2.02 17.22 -0.82
C GLY A 19 2.34 15.79 -0.45
N GLN A 20 2.33 15.43 0.81
CA GLN A 20 2.53 14.05 1.23
C GLN A 20 1.21 13.29 1.23
N MET A 21 1.24 12.11 0.68
CA MET A 21 0.08 11.22 0.68
C MET A 21 0.16 10.30 1.89
N ARG A 22 -0.88 10.32 2.72
CA ARG A 22 -0.91 9.53 3.95
C ARG A 22 -2.11 8.61 3.97
N PRO A 23 -1.89 7.29 4.07
CA PRO A 23 -2.98 6.35 4.19
C PRO A 23 -3.61 6.41 5.59
N ARG A 24 -4.94 6.37 5.64
CA ARG A 24 -5.70 6.40 6.89
C ARG A 24 -6.37 5.08 7.23
N SER A 25 -6.84 4.37 6.20
CA SER A 25 -7.49 3.08 6.40
C SER A 25 -7.42 2.30 5.10
N LEU A 26 -7.60 1.00 5.22
CA LEU A 26 -7.63 0.12 4.06
C LEU A 26 -8.76 -0.89 4.22
N ILE A 27 -9.22 -1.41 3.08
CA ILE A 27 -10.23 -2.46 3.06
C ILE A 27 -9.53 -3.74 2.63
N TRP A 28 -9.51 -4.70 3.53
CA TRP A 28 -8.86 -5.98 3.24
C TRP A 28 -9.78 -6.87 2.41
N GLU A 29 -9.25 -7.97 1.91
CA GLU A 29 -10.03 -8.88 1.05
C GLU A 29 -11.21 -9.53 1.77
N ASP A 30 -11.25 -9.48 3.10
CA ASP A 30 -12.41 -9.91 3.89
C ASP A 30 -13.54 -8.88 3.91
N GLY A 31 -13.36 -7.74 3.27
CA GLY A 31 -14.34 -6.67 3.24
C GLY A 31 -14.33 -5.77 4.47
N ILE A 32 -13.44 -6.02 5.40
CA ILE A 32 -13.36 -5.23 6.65
C ILE A 32 -12.43 -4.05 6.43
N THR A 33 -12.86 -2.89 6.94
CA THR A 33 -12.04 -1.68 6.94
C THR A 33 -11.16 -1.66 8.18
N TYR A 34 -9.86 -1.57 7.96
CA TYR A 34 -8.90 -1.49 9.05
C TYR A 34 -8.31 -0.09 9.11
N GLY A 35 -8.39 0.53 10.27
CA GLY A 35 -7.77 1.83 10.50
C GLY A 35 -6.26 1.69 10.62
N ILE A 36 -5.55 2.64 10.04
CA ILE A 36 -4.10 2.71 10.19
C ILE A 36 -3.82 3.63 11.37
N ASP A 37 -3.28 3.04 12.44
CA ASP A 37 -3.06 3.77 13.68
C ASP A 37 -1.90 4.75 13.54
N ARG A 38 -0.91 4.36 12.73
CA ARG A 38 0.29 5.16 12.59
C ARG A 38 1.06 4.75 11.34
N VAL A 39 1.70 5.72 10.71
CA VAL A 39 2.70 5.49 9.66
C VAL A 39 4.06 5.75 10.28
N LYS A 40 4.87 4.71 10.41
CA LYS A 40 6.18 4.81 11.05
C LYS A 40 7.25 5.32 10.09
N ALA A 41 7.17 4.91 8.85
CA ALA A 41 8.20 5.26 7.87
C ALA A 41 7.64 5.14 6.46
N ILE A 42 8.20 5.93 5.56
CA ILE A 42 7.90 5.87 4.14
C ILE A 42 9.24 5.81 3.43
N ARG A 43 9.46 4.77 2.62
CA ARG A 43 10.71 4.59 1.91
C ARG A 43 10.46 4.20 0.46
N PRO A 44 11.26 4.71 -0.48
CA PRO A 44 11.21 4.17 -1.82
C PRO A 44 11.52 2.68 -1.77
N ALA A 45 10.80 1.91 -2.55
CA ALA A 45 10.98 0.46 -2.56
C ALA A 45 10.77 -0.09 -3.95
N HIS A 46 11.62 -1.06 -4.29
CA HIS A 46 11.37 -1.91 -5.44
C HIS A 46 10.64 -3.14 -4.93
N ALA A 47 9.56 -3.48 -5.60
CA ALA A 47 8.88 -4.72 -5.29
C ALA A 47 9.71 -5.86 -5.91
N GLU A 48 10.62 -6.42 -5.14
CA GLU A 48 11.58 -7.39 -5.65
C GLU A 48 10.91 -8.58 -6.32
N ARG A 49 9.77 -9.00 -5.79
CA ARG A 49 9.08 -10.18 -6.30
C ARG A 49 8.18 -9.89 -7.49
N ALA A 50 7.74 -8.66 -7.64
CA ALA A 50 6.72 -8.33 -8.62
C ALA A 50 7.15 -7.26 -9.60
N GLY A 51 8.32 -6.69 -9.40
CA GLY A 51 8.80 -5.56 -10.20
C GLY A 51 7.99 -4.31 -9.95
N GLY A 52 8.48 -3.18 -10.41
CA GLY A 52 7.80 -1.92 -10.32
C GLY A 52 8.43 -0.97 -9.32
N LEU A 53 8.10 0.30 -9.51
CA LEU A 53 8.56 1.38 -8.67
C LEU A 53 7.45 1.81 -7.74
N GLY A 54 7.80 2.09 -6.50
CA GLY A 54 6.81 2.54 -5.56
C GLY A 54 7.41 2.95 -4.25
N ASP A 55 6.54 3.13 -3.28
CA ASP A 55 6.93 3.48 -1.93
C ASP A 55 6.40 2.44 -0.97
N ARG A 56 7.20 2.13 0.04
CA ARG A 56 6.81 1.24 1.11
C ARG A 56 6.47 2.06 2.35
N TYR A 57 5.25 1.91 2.81
CA TYR A 57 4.77 2.53 4.03
C TYR A 57 4.80 1.50 5.15
N THR A 58 5.57 1.75 6.18
CA THR A 58 5.53 0.91 7.38
C THR A 58 4.42 1.44 8.26
N ILE A 59 3.38 0.65 8.42
CA ILE A 59 2.15 1.06 9.11
C ILE A 59 1.91 0.19 10.33
N ILE A 60 1.17 0.74 11.29
CA ILE A 60 0.69 -0.02 12.44
C ILE A 60 -0.82 -0.18 12.32
N VAL A 61 -1.28 -1.41 12.34
CA VAL A 61 -2.71 -1.76 12.30
C VAL A 61 -2.96 -2.74 13.43
N ASN A 62 -3.87 -2.39 14.33
CA ASN A 62 -4.19 -3.22 15.50
C ASN A 62 -2.94 -3.62 16.28
N GLY A 63 -2.02 -2.68 16.46
CA GLY A 63 -0.79 -2.91 17.19
C GLY A 63 0.27 -3.71 16.47
N ARG A 64 0.04 -4.09 15.22
CA ARG A 64 0.99 -4.89 14.44
C ARG A 64 1.58 -4.06 13.32
N GLU A 65 2.86 -4.27 13.09
CA GLU A 65 3.56 -3.61 12.00
C GLU A 65 3.34 -4.36 10.71
N ARG A 66 2.98 -3.63 9.66
CA ARG A 66 2.75 -4.18 8.33
C ARG A 66 3.39 -3.25 7.30
N TYR A 67 3.64 -3.79 6.11
CA TYR A 67 4.11 -3.00 4.98
C TYR A 67 2.99 -2.84 3.96
N LEU A 68 2.68 -1.58 3.67
CA LEU A 68 1.71 -1.21 2.65
C LEU A 68 2.46 -0.52 1.52
N PHE A 69 2.30 -1.01 0.30
CA PHE A 69 3.05 -0.51 -0.85
C PHE A 69 2.14 0.32 -1.73
N PHE A 70 2.66 1.44 -2.18
CA PHE A 70 2.03 2.22 -3.24
C PHE A 70 2.81 2.03 -4.52
N GLU A 71 2.20 1.40 -5.50
CA GLU A 71 2.79 1.11 -6.80
C GLU A 71 2.43 2.24 -7.76
N HIS A 72 3.42 2.97 -8.22
CA HIS A 72 3.20 4.10 -9.12
C HIS A 72 2.76 3.63 -10.49
N ASN A 73 1.79 4.33 -11.07
CA ASN A 73 1.38 4.06 -12.44
C ASN A 73 2.29 4.83 -13.39
N THR A 74 2.89 4.10 -14.33
CA THR A 74 3.77 4.70 -15.34
C THR A 74 3.10 4.82 -16.69
N ASP A 75 1.82 4.44 -16.80
CA ASP A 75 1.07 4.56 -18.06
C ASP A 75 0.50 5.96 -18.20
N PHE A 76 1.03 6.72 -19.12
CA PHE A 76 0.52 8.04 -19.43
C PHE A 76 -0.79 7.92 -20.20
N GLY A 77 -1.71 8.84 -19.95
CA GLY A 77 -3.02 8.84 -20.58
C GLY A 77 -4.07 8.07 -19.83
N ASN A 78 -3.68 7.39 -18.74
CA ASN A 78 -4.58 6.72 -17.84
C ASN A 78 -4.82 7.62 -16.63
N GLN A 79 -6.04 7.62 -16.10
CA GLN A 79 -6.36 8.43 -14.93
C GLN A 79 -5.91 7.78 -13.62
N THR A 80 -5.37 6.59 -13.67
CA THR A 80 -4.89 5.87 -12.51
C THR A 80 -3.55 6.44 -12.05
N VAL A 81 -3.49 6.93 -10.82
CA VAL A 81 -2.26 7.44 -10.22
C VAL A 81 -1.35 6.32 -9.79
N GLY A 82 -1.93 5.25 -9.30
CA GLY A 82 -1.22 4.09 -8.81
C GLY A 82 -2.16 3.20 -8.01
N ARG A 83 -1.61 2.15 -7.47
CA ARG A 83 -2.41 1.19 -6.70
C ARG A 83 -1.69 0.83 -5.42
N TRP A 84 -2.47 0.52 -4.40
CA TRP A 84 -1.97 0.08 -3.11
C TRP A 84 -2.07 -1.43 -2.99
N PHE A 85 -1.06 -2.06 -2.40
CA PHE A 85 -1.14 -3.49 -2.13
C PHE A 85 -0.42 -3.85 -0.84
N LEU A 86 -0.84 -4.96 -0.27
CA LEU A 86 -0.14 -5.65 0.81
C LEU A 86 0.37 -6.95 0.24
N GLU A 87 1.42 -7.48 0.83
CA GLU A 87 1.88 -8.81 0.46
C GLU A 87 1.23 -9.84 1.37
N ARG A 88 0.77 -10.92 0.76
CA ARG A 88 0.18 -12.02 1.50
C ARG A 88 1.28 -12.73 2.26
N ARG A 89 1.06 -12.97 3.53
CA ARG A 89 2.01 -13.71 4.33
C ARG A 89 1.87 -15.19 4.06
N GLU A 90 3.00 -15.84 3.88
CA GLU A 90 3.03 -17.29 3.86
C GLU A 90 2.98 -17.80 5.30
N GLN A 91 2.31 -18.90 5.48
CA GLN A 91 2.23 -19.55 6.76
C GLN A 91 3.03 -20.85 6.76
#